data_3ee5b1122d0dec37b1f2e586d8654d5f
#
_entry.id   3ee5b1122d0dec37b1f2e586d8654d5f
#
_cell.length_a   1.000
_cell.length_b   1.000
_cell.length_c   1.000
_cell.angle_alpha   90.00
_cell.angle_beta   90.00
_cell.angle_gamma   90.00
#
_symmetry.space_group_name_H-M   'P 1'
#
loop_
_entity.id
_entity.type
_entity.pdbx_description
1 polymer ?
#
loop_
_entity_poly.entity_id
_entity_poly.type
_entity_poly.pdbx_seq_one_letter_code
_entity_poly.pdbx_strand_id
1 'polypeptide(L)'
;MAADIKNYLKEKEKRQKSQDDYKKKIRKHRLKIVYRVLLVVAALGAALALVVVQAKRHIYTGYDTVSSISREVSSDATDIRLKNSILTYSKDGAHCTDAKGNVKWNQTYVIQDVKIATCGDVAAIGSYNGREIYVQNTDKQLGTITTTMPIRNITVSETGRVTTVLADTDVAWIMT
;
A
#
# COMPACT_ATOMS: atom_id res chain seq x y z
N MET A 1 55.58 61.34 -44.85
CA MET A 1 55.79 60.02 -44.13
C MET A 1 55.26 59.96 -42.70
N ALA A 2 55.55 60.92 -41.80
CA ALA A 2 55.09 60.80 -40.39
C ALA A 2 53.56 61.01 -40.23
N ALA A 3 52.89 61.77 -41.05
CA ALA A 3 51.46 62.02 -41.03
C ALA A 3 50.63 60.79 -41.46
N ASP A 4 51.13 60.07 -42.45
CA ASP A 4 50.44 58.82 -42.94
C ASP A 4 50.46 57.71 -41.95
N ILE A 5 51.55 57.53 -41.24
CA ILE A 5 51.64 56.51 -40.18
C ILE A 5 50.68 56.85 -39.04
N LYS A 6 50.52 58.12 -38.69
CA LYS A 6 49.62 58.55 -37.62
C LYS A 6 48.14 58.38 -37.99
N ASN A 7 47.80 58.60 -39.27
CA ASN A 7 46.45 58.30 -39.75
C ASN A 7 46.16 56.82 -39.84
N TYR A 8 47.10 55.97 -40.25
CA TYR A 8 46.98 54.55 -40.30
C TYR A 8 46.78 53.94 -38.90
N LEU A 9 47.53 54.40 -37.91
CA LEU A 9 47.36 53.96 -36.51
C LEU A 9 46.00 54.34 -35.94
N LYS A 10 45.50 55.54 -36.16
CA LYS A 10 44.17 56.00 -35.79
C LYS A 10 43.06 55.19 -36.44
N GLU A 11 43.22 54.80 -37.67
CA GLU A 11 42.25 53.97 -38.38
C GLU A 11 42.22 52.53 -37.86
N LYS A 12 43.37 51.99 -37.53
CA LYS A 12 43.54 50.69 -36.93
C LYS A 12 42.91 50.63 -35.52
N GLU A 13 43.12 51.64 -34.70
CA GLU A 13 42.47 51.76 -33.38
C GLU A 13 40.94 51.88 -33.48
N LYS A 14 40.42 52.65 -34.43
CA LYS A 14 38.99 52.76 -34.70
C LYS A 14 38.37 51.41 -35.09
N ARG A 15 39.05 50.70 -35.98
CA ARG A 15 38.62 49.35 -36.40
C ARG A 15 38.64 48.34 -35.25
N GLN A 16 39.64 48.32 -34.36
CA GLN A 16 39.73 47.53 -33.20
C GLN A 16 38.64 47.87 -32.19
N LYS A 17 38.41 49.10 -31.85
CA LYS A 17 37.30 49.55 -30.96
C LYS A 17 35.94 49.12 -31.51
N SER A 18 35.71 49.24 -32.79
CA SER A 18 34.49 48.84 -33.46
C SER A 18 34.28 47.31 -33.31
N GLN A 19 35.33 46.51 -33.55
CA GLN A 19 35.25 45.05 -33.39
C GLN A 19 35.00 44.63 -31.94
N ASP A 20 35.59 45.29 -30.97
CA ASP A 20 35.37 44.99 -29.54
C ASP A 20 33.96 45.35 -29.08
N ASP A 21 33.39 46.45 -29.59
CA ASP A 21 32.01 46.84 -29.34
C ASP A 21 31.00 45.86 -29.95
N TYR A 22 31.27 45.34 -31.16
CA TYR A 22 30.45 44.27 -31.75
C TYR A 22 30.54 42.96 -30.93
N LYS A 23 31.72 42.57 -30.49
CA LYS A 23 31.91 41.41 -29.64
C LYS A 23 31.18 41.56 -28.30
N LYS A 24 31.22 42.75 -27.69
CA LYS A 24 30.48 43.05 -26.45
C LYS A 24 28.96 43.01 -26.66
N LYS A 25 28.44 43.54 -27.77
CA LYS A 25 27.01 43.48 -28.12
C LYS A 25 26.55 42.04 -28.33
N ILE A 26 27.32 41.20 -29.03
CA ILE A 26 27.01 39.79 -29.26
C ILE A 26 27.02 39.01 -27.94
N ARG A 27 28.00 39.25 -27.06
CA ARG A 27 28.04 38.61 -25.71
C ARG A 27 26.83 39.00 -24.89
N LYS A 28 26.45 40.28 -24.85
CA LYS A 28 25.25 40.73 -24.10
C LYS A 28 23.97 40.11 -24.66
N HIS A 29 23.87 39.96 -25.98
CA HIS A 29 22.71 39.33 -26.61
C HIS A 29 22.62 37.83 -26.29
N ARG A 30 23.74 37.09 -26.41
CA ARG A 30 23.80 35.67 -26.03
C ARG A 30 23.49 35.45 -24.55
N LEU A 31 24.04 36.30 -23.68
CA LEU A 31 23.73 36.23 -22.24
C LEU A 31 22.23 36.45 -21.97
N LYS A 32 21.58 37.41 -22.65
CA LYS A 32 20.13 37.62 -22.52
C LYS A 32 19.31 36.41 -22.98
N ILE A 33 19.71 35.74 -24.06
CA ILE A 33 19.05 34.55 -24.56
C ILE A 33 19.23 33.39 -23.56
N VAL A 34 20.45 33.15 -23.10
CA VAL A 34 20.75 32.13 -22.11
C VAL A 34 19.94 32.36 -20.83
N TYR A 35 19.86 33.61 -20.36
CA TYR A 35 19.06 33.93 -19.15
C TYR A 35 17.57 33.68 -19.36
N ARG A 36 17.01 33.98 -20.53
CA ARG A 36 15.61 33.70 -20.86
C ARG A 36 15.33 32.20 -20.91
N VAL A 37 16.21 31.42 -21.53
CA VAL A 37 16.08 29.98 -21.60
C VAL A 37 16.15 29.37 -20.18
N LEU A 38 17.10 29.85 -19.37
CA LEU A 38 17.26 29.36 -17.97
C LEU A 38 16.03 29.70 -17.13
N LEU A 39 15.42 30.87 -17.29
CA LEU A 39 14.16 31.24 -16.62
C LEU A 39 13.00 30.34 -17.03
N VAL A 40 12.87 30.01 -18.32
CA VAL A 40 11.81 29.13 -18.81
C VAL A 40 11.99 27.71 -18.25
N VAL A 41 13.21 27.17 -18.23
CA VAL A 41 13.52 25.86 -17.66
C VAL A 41 13.23 25.85 -16.16
N ALA A 42 13.60 26.89 -15.43
CA ALA A 42 13.31 27.00 -13.99
C ALA A 42 11.81 27.06 -13.71
N ALA A 43 11.04 27.80 -14.52
CA ALA A 43 9.59 27.88 -14.38
C ALA A 43 8.90 26.53 -14.67
N LEU A 44 9.34 25.81 -15.70
CA LEU A 44 8.86 24.47 -16.01
C LEU A 44 9.18 23.47 -14.88
N GLY A 45 10.39 23.54 -14.33
CA GLY A 45 10.79 22.70 -13.20
C GLY A 45 9.95 22.97 -11.94
N ALA A 46 9.68 24.25 -11.65
CA ALA A 46 8.81 24.62 -10.52
C ALA A 46 7.36 24.16 -10.73
N ALA A 47 6.82 24.28 -11.94
CA ALA A 47 5.48 23.79 -12.27
C ALA A 47 5.38 22.27 -12.11
N LEU A 48 6.36 21.51 -12.60
CA LEU A 48 6.43 20.06 -12.42
C LEU A 48 6.52 19.66 -10.93
N ALA A 49 7.34 20.37 -10.15
CA ALA A 49 7.46 20.13 -8.72
C ALA A 49 6.13 20.36 -7.99
N LEU A 50 5.38 21.42 -8.35
CA LEU A 50 4.06 21.69 -7.79
C LEU A 50 3.04 20.59 -8.12
N VAL A 51 3.03 20.09 -9.36
CA VAL A 51 2.15 18.98 -9.77
C VAL A 51 2.48 17.71 -8.98
N VAL A 52 3.76 17.37 -8.81
CA VAL A 52 4.19 16.20 -8.03
C VAL A 52 3.82 16.34 -6.56
N VAL A 53 3.98 17.53 -5.97
CA VAL A 53 3.61 17.79 -4.57
C VAL A 53 2.10 17.70 -4.39
N GLN A 54 1.30 18.24 -5.31
CA GLN A 54 -0.16 18.12 -5.27
C GLN A 54 -0.62 16.68 -5.44
N ALA A 55 -0.04 15.92 -6.36
CA ALA A 55 -0.35 14.50 -6.55
C ALA A 55 -0.03 13.66 -5.29
N LYS A 56 1.08 13.95 -4.61
CA LYS A 56 1.44 13.29 -3.34
C LYS A 56 0.57 13.73 -2.16
N ARG A 57 -0.02 14.92 -2.19
CA ARG A 57 -0.92 15.45 -1.14
C ARG A 57 -2.39 15.11 -1.38
N HIS A 58 -2.71 14.31 -2.39
CA HIS A 58 -4.07 13.87 -2.63
C HIS A 58 -4.49 12.93 -1.50
N ILE A 59 -5.04 13.53 -0.44
CA ILE A 59 -5.68 12.79 0.65
C ILE A 59 -7.04 12.35 0.11
N TYR A 60 -7.24 11.04 -0.01
CA TYR A 60 -8.55 10.49 -0.34
C TYR A 60 -9.50 10.76 0.84
N THR A 61 -10.31 11.79 0.74
CA THR A 61 -11.30 12.19 1.76
C THR A 61 -12.68 11.60 1.51
N GLY A 62 -12.84 10.91 0.39
CA GLY A 62 -14.10 10.26 0.00
C GLY A 62 -13.87 8.80 -0.39
N TYR A 63 -14.90 7.99 -0.24
CA TYR A 63 -14.99 6.64 -0.77
C TYR A 63 -16.28 6.52 -1.58
N ASP A 64 -16.16 5.81 -2.68
CA ASP A 64 -17.34 5.41 -3.45
C ASP A 64 -17.70 3.98 -3.09
N THR A 65 -18.96 3.75 -2.73
CA THR A 65 -19.46 2.41 -2.43
C THR A 65 -19.63 1.67 -3.74
N VAL A 66 -18.70 0.78 -4.07
CA VAL A 66 -18.73 -0.03 -5.30
C VAL A 66 -19.83 -1.08 -5.26
N SER A 67 -20.12 -1.62 -4.06
CA SER A 67 -21.18 -2.59 -3.85
C SER A 67 -21.63 -2.55 -2.40
N SER A 68 -22.93 -2.63 -2.17
CA SER A 68 -23.52 -2.84 -0.84
C SER A 68 -24.42 -4.06 -0.91
N ILE A 69 -24.24 -4.99 0.01
CA ILE A 69 -25.03 -6.21 0.11
C ILE A 69 -25.73 -6.19 1.46
N SER A 70 -27.04 -6.18 1.41
CA SER A 70 -27.86 -6.34 2.61
C SER A 70 -27.83 -7.81 3.03
N ARG A 71 -27.43 -8.08 4.27
CA ARG A 71 -27.31 -9.43 4.81
C ARG A 71 -27.93 -9.46 6.20
N GLU A 72 -28.78 -10.45 6.44
CA GLU A 72 -29.20 -10.76 7.80
C GLU A 72 -28.02 -11.39 8.54
N VAL A 73 -27.50 -10.68 9.52
CA VAL A 73 -26.39 -11.13 10.35
C VAL A 73 -26.92 -11.31 11.77
N SER A 74 -26.63 -12.43 12.39
CA SER A 74 -26.91 -12.66 13.80
C SER A 74 -26.25 -11.56 14.65
N SER A 75 -26.88 -11.12 15.71
CA SER A 75 -26.41 -9.99 16.55
C SER A 75 -25.05 -10.24 17.21
N ASP A 76 -24.61 -11.49 17.28
CA ASP A 76 -23.35 -11.94 17.85
C ASP A 76 -22.30 -12.36 16.80
N ALA A 77 -22.60 -12.15 15.51
CA ALA A 77 -21.66 -12.46 14.43
C ALA A 77 -20.58 -11.39 14.30
N THR A 78 -19.36 -11.86 14.04
CA THR A 78 -18.18 -11.00 13.82
C THR A 78 -17.60 -11.25 12.44
N ASP A 79 -17.24 -10.17 11.76
CA ASP A 79 -16.64 -10.19 10.43
C ASP A 79 -15.13 -9.99 10.51
N ILE A 80 -14.37 -10.84 9.83
CA ILE A 80 -12.92 -10.71 9.65
C ILE A 80 -12.58 -10.78 8.17
N ARG A 81 -11.71 -9.91 7.72
CA ARG A 81 -11.19 -9.96 6.35
C ARG A 81 -10.13 -11.05 6.21
N LEU A 82 -10.35 -11.95 5.26
CA LEU A 82 -9.38 -12.95 4.81
C LEU A 82 -8.99 -12.67 3.36
N LYS A 83 -7.83 -12.05 3.13
CA LYS A 83 -7.35 -11.68 1.78
C LYS A 83 -8.41 -10.88 0.98
N ASN A 84 -9.08 -11.51 0.02
CA ASN A 84 -10.14 -10.92 -0.82
C ASN A 84 -11.54 -11.40 -0.45
N SER A 85 -11.70 -12.04 0.70
CA SER A 85 -12.95 -12.61 1.19
C SER A 85 -13.27 -12.09 2.59
N ILE A 86 -14.50 -12.24 3.01
CA ILE A 86 -14.97 -11.89 4.35
C ILE A 86 -15.39 -13.20 5.03
N LEU A 87 -14.77 -13.48 6.16
CA LEU A 87 -15.16 -14.54 7.08
C LEU A 87 -16.09 -13.95 8.13
N THR A 88 -17.31 -14.42 8.17
CA THR A 88 -18.26 -14.13 9.24
C THR A 88 -18.38 -15.35 10.13
N TYR A 89 -18.21 -15.16 11.43
CA TYR A 89 -18.33 -16.24 12.40
C TYR A 89 -19.18 -15.83 13.60
N SER A 90 -19.84 -16.80 14.19
CA SER A 90 -20.64 -16.67 15.40
C SER A 90 -20.42 -17.90 16.28
N LYS A 91 -21.25 -18.06 17.31
CA LYS A 91 -21.27 -19.28 18.16
C LYS A 91 -21.82 -20.49 17.43
N ASP A 92 -22.64 -20.28 16.41
CA ASP A 92 -23.39 -21.36 15.73
C ASP A 92 -22.77 -21.77 14.40
N GLY A 93 -21.76 -21.03 13.94
CA GLY A 93 -21.08 -21.36 12.70
C GLY A 93 -20.26 -20.22 12.12
N ALA A 94 -19.64 -20.52 10.98
CA ALA A 94 -18.90 -19.55 10.17
C ALA A 94 -19.19 -19.73 8.69
N HIS A 95 -19.13 -18.67 7.94
CA HIS A 95 -19.20 -18.70 6.48
C HIS A 95 -18.22 -17.70 5.87
N CYS A 96 -17.74 -18.03 4.69
CA CYS A 96 -16.88 -17.16 3.91
C CYS A 96 -17.60 -16.65 2.67
N THR A 97 -17.52 -15.35 2.42
CA THR A 97 -18.08 -14.70 1.24
C THR A 97 -17.00 -14.00 0.44
N ASP A 98 -17.18 -13.96 -0.88
CA ASP A 98 -16.33 -13.14 -1.75
C ASP A 98 -16.71 -11.64 -1.64
N ALA A 99 -15.94 -10.78 -2.33
CA ALA A 99 -16.19 -9.35 -2.38
C ALA A 99 -17.53 -8.98 -3.06
N LYS A 100 -18.16 -9.92 -3.77
CA LYS A 100 -19.48 -9.75 -4.40
C LYS A 100 -20.62 -10.26 -3.52
N GLY A 101 -20.31 -10.88 -2.37
CA GLY A 101 -21.27 -11.44 -1.43
C GLY A 101 -21.68 -12.87 -1.72
N ASN A 102 -21.07 -13.57 -2.67
CA ASN A 102 -21.35 -14.97 -2.91
C ASN A 102 -20.73 -15.82 -1.80
N VAL A 103 -21.50 -16.71 -1.22
CA VAL A 103 -21.02 -17.64 -0.21
C VAL A 103 -20.12 -18.68 -0.87
N LYS A 104 -18.88 -18.78 -0.43
CA LYS A 104 -17.91 -19.77 -0.88
C LYS A 104 -18.04 -21.10 -0.13
N TRP A 105 -18.20 -21.00 1.18
CA TRP A 105 -18.46 -22.14 2.04
C TRP A 105 -19.20 -21.72 3.31
N ASN A 106 -19.82 -22.69 3.96
CA ASN A 106 -20.49 -22.54 5.24
C ASN A 106 -20.13 -23.73 6.15
N GLN A 107 -19.80 -23.45 7.40
CA GLN A 107 -19.45 -24.42 8.42
C GLN A 107 -20.33 -24.20 9.65
N THR A 108 -21.11 -25.22 10.02
CA THR A 108 -21.92 -25.20 11.22
C THR A 108 -21.14 -25.83 12.37
N TYR A 109 -21.18 -25.23 13.53
CA TYR A 109 -20.65 -25.73 14.79
C TYR A 109 -21.46 -25.11 15.95
N VAL A 110 -21.28 -25.61 17.15
CA VAL A 110 -21.86 -25.00 18.36
C VAL A 110 -20.72 -24.74 19.35
N ILE A 111 -20.34 -23.49 19.48
CA ILE A 111 -19.21 -23.07 20.31
C ILE A 111 -19.65 -21.94 21.24
N GLN A 112 -19.40 -22.04 22.54
CA GLN A 112 -19.77 -20.99 23.49
C GLN A 112 -18.77 -19.83 23.52
N ASP A 113 -17.46 -20.14 23.53
CA ASP A 113 -16.38 -19.16 23.56
C ASP A 113 -15.47 -19.38 22.34
N VAL A 114 -15.75 -18.66 21.27
CA VAL A 114 -15.06 -18.82 19.99
C VAL A 114 -13.65 -18.23 20.09
N LYS A 115 -12.66 -19.06 19.76
CA LYS A 115 -11.27 -18.67 19.53
C LYS A 115 -10.99 -18.76 18.04
N ILE A 116 -10.52 -17.68 17.47
CA ILE A 116 -10.16 -17.62 16.06
C ILE A 116 -8.73 -17.10 15.89
N ALA A 117 -8.01 -17.71 14.98
CA ALA A 117 -6.71 -17.26 14.52
C ALA A 117 -6.73 -17.20 12.99
N THR A 118 -6.14 -16.17 12.41
CA THR A 118 -6.08 -15.98 10.96
C THR A 118 -4.66 -15.67 10.52
N CYS A 119 -4.26 -16.19 9.35
CA CYS A 119 -2.99 -15.86 8.71
C CYS A 119 -3.16 -15.95 7.19
N GLY A 120 -2.95 -14.82 6.48
CA GLY A 120 -3.13 -14.77 5.03
C GLY A 120 -4.58 -15.05 4.61
N ASP A 121 -4.79 -16.19 3.98
CA ASP A 121 -6.10 -16.68 3.54
C ASP A 121 -6.63 -17.85 4.37
N VAL A 122 -5.96 -18.20 5.46
CA VAL A 122 -6.32 -19.32 6.35
C VAL A 122 -6.90 -18.80 7.66
N ALA A 123 -7.92 -19.49 8.15
CA ALA A 123 -8.52 -19.32 9.46
C ALA A 123 -8.58 -20.64 10.20
N ALA A 124 -8.28 -20.61 11.49
CA ALA A 124 -8.51 -21.71 12.43
C ALA A 124 -9.51 -21.26 13.48
N ILE A 125 -10.60 -21.98 13.62
CA ILE A 125 -11.73 -21.68 14.53
C ILE A 125 -11.87 -22.81 15.51
N GLY A 126 -11.87 -22.50 16.79
CA GLY A 126 -12.06 -23.50 17.85
C GLY A 126 -12.77 -22.91 19.06
N SER A 127 -12.97 -23.71 20.07
CA SER A 127 -13.58 -23.31 21.33
C SER A 127 -12.54 -23.19 22.44
N TYR A 128 -12.58 -22.14 23.22
CA TYR A 128 -11.90 -22.14 24.52
C TYR A 128 -12.47 -23.25 25.38
N ASN A 129 -11.63 -24.04 26.00
CA ASN A 129 -12.00 -25.30 26.68
C ASN A 129 -12.59 -26.38 25.79
N GLY A 130 -12.74 -26.16 24.47
CA GLY A 130 -13.15 -27.21 23.54
C GLY A 130 -11.99 -28.12 23.14
N ARG A 131 -12.27 -29.04 22.23
CA ARG A 131 -11.31 -30.04 21.73
C ARG A 131 -11.25 -30.12 20.21
N GLU A 132 -12.00 -29.27 19.49
CA GLU A 132 -12.05 -29.27 18.03
C GLU A 132 -11.58 -27.94 17.49
N ILE A 133 -10.81 -27.98 16.40
CA ILE A 133 -10.34 -26.84 15.65
C ILE A 133 -10.70 -27.10 14.19
N TYR A 134 -11.49 -26.21 13.62
CA TYR A 134 -11.85 -26.20 12.20
C TYR A 134 -10.86 -25.32 11.44
N VAL A 135 -10.12 -25.89 10.50
CA VAL A 135 -9.12 -25.18 9.69
C VAL A 135 -9.68 -25.01 8.28
N GLN A 136 -9.71 -23.77 7.82
CA GLN A 136 -10.34 -23.41 6.55
C GLN A 136 -9.50 -22.35 5.85
N ASN A 137 -9.57 -22.32 4.53
CA ASN A 137 -9.06 -21.20 3.75
C ASN A 137 -10.23 -20.45 3.09
N THR A 138 -9.92 -19.43 2.27
CA THR A 138 -10.95 -18.66 1.56
C THR A 138 -11.82 -19.50 0.63
N ASP A 139 -11.38 -20.67 0.19
CA ASP A 139 -12.05 -21.45 -0.85
C ASP A 139 -12.71 -22.73 -0.33
N LYS A 140 -12.15 -23.33 0.72
CA LYS A 140 -12.64 -24.63 1.24
C LYS A 140 -12.19 -24.90 2.67
N GLN A 141 -12.82 -25.88 3.27
CA GLN A 141 -12.34 -26.50 4.50
C GLN A 141 -11.06 -27.31 4.22
N LEU A 142 -10.03 -27.09 5.04
CA LEU A 142 -8.76 -27.82 4.99
C LEU A 142 -8.80 -29.07 5.86
N GLY A 143 -9.49 -29.00 7.00
CA GLY A 143 -9.64 -30.14 7.91
C GLY A 143 -10.17 -29.74 9.27
N THR A 144 -10.36 -30.74 10.11
CA THR A 144 -10.70 -30.60 11.52
C THR A 144 -9.65 -31.32 12.35
N ILE A 145 -9.17 -30.65 13.39
CA ILE A 145 -8.20 -31.20 14.34
C ILE A 145 -8.93 -31.45 15.64
N THR A 146 -8.83 -32.68 16.15
CA THR A 146 -9.37 -33.05 17.45
C THR A 146 -8.20 -33.20 18.43
N THR A 147 -8.29 -32.52 19.57
CA THR A 147 -7.28 -32.53 20.62
C THR A 147 -7.70 -33.43 21.78
N THR A 148 -6.72 -33.98 22.46
CA THR A 148 -6.99 -34.84 23.64
C THR A 148 -7.28 -34.03 24.91
N MET A 149 -6.80 -32.80 24.95
CA MET A 149 -6.95 -31.89 26.09
C MET A 149 -7.64 -30.58 25.67
N PRO A 150 -8.20 -29.82 26.62
CA PRO A 150 -8.86 -28.56 26.34
C PRO A 150 -7.95 -27.53 25.72
N ILE A 151 -8.46 -26.83 24.73
CA ILE A 151 -7.78 -25.76 23.98
C ILE A 151 -7.81 -24.45 24.80
N ARG A 152 -6.67 -23.81 24.94
CA ARG A 152 -6.53 -22.51 25.59
C ARG A 152 -6.26 -21.38 24.57
N ASN A 153 -5.43 -21.65 23.57
CA ASN A 153 -5.12 -20.71 22.53
C ASN A 153 -4.84 -21.42 21.21
N ILE A 154 -5.04 -20.71 20.10
CA ILE A 154 -4.85 -21.24 18.75
C ILE A 154 -4.05 -20.20 17.96
N THR A 155 -3.11 -20.67 17.16
CA THR A 155 -2.44 -19.88 16.14
C THR A 155 -2.38 -20.69 14.84
N VAL A 156 -2.38 -20.03 13.71
CA VAL A 156 -2.34 -20.67 12.39
C VAL A 156 -1.32 -20.00 11.49
N SER A 157 -0.68 -20.77 10.64
CA SER A 157 0.21 -20.28 9.60
C SER A 157 -0.52 -20.16 8.26
N GLU A 158 0.05 -19.42 7.33
CA GLU A 158 -0.47 -19.27 5.96
C GLU A 158 -0.57 -20.62 5.21
N THR A 159 0.22 -21.61 5.60
CA THR A 159 0.19 -22.97 5.03
C THR A 159 -0.90 -23.87 5.64
N GLY A 160 -1.68 -23.37 6.61
CA GLY A 160 -2.71 -24.15 7.30
C GLY A 160 -2.19 -24.98 8.49
N ARG A 161 -0.91 -24.84 8.86
CA ARG A 161 -0.39 -25.48 10.08
C ARG A 161 -0.92 -24.75 11.31
N VAL A 162 -1.47 -25.49 12.24
CA VAL A 162 -2.04 -24.96 13.49
C VAL A 162 -1.11 -25.29 14.65
N THR A 163 -0.85 -24.29 15.47
CA THR A 163 -0.20 -24.48 16.78
C THR A 163 -1.20 -24.11 17.86
N THR A 164 -1.41 -24.97 18.81
CA THR A 164 -2.37 -24.78 19.90
C THR A 164 -1.74 -25.00 21.27
N VAL A 165 -2.14 -24.16 22.20
CA VAL A 165 -1.84 -24.39 23.64
C VAL A 165 -3.00 -25.17 24.23
N LEU A 166 -2.67 -26.32 24.77
CA LEU A 166 -3.59 -27.24 25.47
C LEU A 166 -3.27 -27.19 26.95
N ALA A 167 -4.25 -27.17 27.81
CA ALA A 167 -4.03 -27.21 29.25
C ALA A 167 -5.19 -27.90 29.97
N ASP A 168 -4.81 -28.77 30.86
CA ASP A 168 -5.67 -29.29 31.90
C ASP A 168 -5.30 -28.65 33.25
N THR A 169 -5.83 -29.14 34.36
CA THR A 169 -5.69 -28.51 35.69
C THR A 169 -4.26 -28.26 36.11
N ASP A 170 -3.33 -29.16 35.78
CA ASP A 170 -1.93 -29.07 36.25
C ASP A 170 -0.87 -29.07 35.14
N VAL A 171 -1.25 -29.21 33.87
CA VAL A 171 -0.31 -29.38 32.75
C VAL A 171 -0.72 -28.56 31.54
N ALA A 172 0.25 -27.89 30.92
CA ALA A 172 0.08 -27.19 29.65
C ALA A 172 1.01 -27.79 28.59
N TRP A 173 0.50 -27.99 27.40
CA TRP A 173 1.22 -28.55 26.24
C TRP A 173 1.08 -27.66 25.03
N ILE A 174 2.11 -27.64 24.20
CA ILE A 174 2.06 -27.01 22.88
C ILE A 174 2.04 -28.12 21.83
N MET A 175 1.01 -28.14 21.00
CA MET A 175 0.86 -29.05 19.88
C MET A 175 0.95 -28.28 18.57
N THR A 176 1.69 -28.82 17.61
CA THR A 176 1.86 -28.21 16.25
C THR A 176 1.48 -29.24 15.20
#